data_0e8b20caf907c2d5d8826448e16e0e83
#
_entry.id   0e8b20caf907c2d5d8826448e16e0e83
#
_cell.length_a   1.000
_cell.length_b   1.000
_cell.length_c   1.000
_cell.angle_alpha   90.00
_cell.angle_beta   90.00
_cell.angle_gamma   90.00
#
_symmetry.space_group_name_H-M   'P 1'
#
loop_
_entity.id
_entity.type
_entity.pdbx_description
1 polymer ?
#
loop_
_entity_poly.entity_id
_entity_poly.type
_entity_poly.pdbx_seq_one_letter_code
_entity_poly.pdbx_strand_id
1 'polypeptide(L)'
;MGKILNDLKCTLIQKAVYAKIYKGHKPNEWVPWHTPEIKKLESGMVCRSDVKYGETYPNSFADIWYPDGSGEKRPVVVYFHGGGFIFGNKSAGDPMQTGSGGVGKLEAIVKAGFILVNADYALAPQYRFPVQIQQCDELLRYLLAHEEELHLDMSRVCLSGGSAGANMTEIYAACVCNPDYASRLGINPIMTPDNLKVLAIDEAALDASVYDSNMYAMLGCAVGAKRNTPEAVKIINAKTYIRDSFIPSWINASNEPNDETGYFITEGRGLKKKLDAIGVPNELVFFPGAKLPHGYMDRMESDPHASRAFASMMAFIQKYI
;
A
#
# COMPACT_ATOMS: atom_id res chain seq x y z
N MET A 1 -13.75 20.05 19.39
CA MET A 1 -12.37 20.57 19.49
C MET A 1 -11.33 19.58 18.97
N GLY A 2 -11.37 18.29 19.33
CA GLY A 2 -10.34 17.32 18.94
C GLY A 2 -10.13 17.09 17.43
N LYS A 3 -11.21 17.02 16.62
CA LYS A 3 -11.08 16.83 15.17
C LYS A 3 -10.33 17.98 14.50
N ILE A 4 -10.75 19.23 14.75
CA ILE A 4 -10.12 20.43 14.16
C ILE A 4 -8.63 20.51 14.56
N LEU A 5 -8.30 20.17 15.79
CA LEU A 5 -6.91 20.19 16.26
C LEU A 5 -6.06 19.10 15.59
N ASN A 6 -6.61 17.90 15.40
CA ASN A 6 -5.93 16.84 14.67
C ASN A 6 -5.70 17.24 13.20
N ASP A 7 -6.71 17.79 12.55
CA ASP A 7 -6.61 18.25 11.15
C ASP A 7 -5.54 19.33 11.00
N LEU A 8 -5.52 20.29 11.93
CA LEU A 8 -4.51 21.34 11.94
C LEU A 8 -3.10 20.77 12.14
N LYS A 9 -2.93 19.86 13.10
CA LYS A 9 -1.64 19.18 13.36
C LYS A 9 -1.17 18.43 12.11
N CYS A 10 -2.04 17.61 11.50
CA CYS A 10 -1.71 16.86 10.29
C CYS A 10 -1.39 17.78 9.11
N THR A 11 -2.15 18.86 8.93
CA THR A 11 -1.88 19.87 7.89
C THR A 11 -0.53 20.54 8.08
N LEU A 12 -0.15 20.86 9.32
CA LEU A 12 1.15 21.47 9.62
C LEU A 12 2.30 20.48 9.35
N ILE A 13 2.16 19.23 9.77
CA ILE A 13 3.13 18.17 9.48
C ILE A 13 3.26 17.99 7.96
N GLN A 14 2.14 17.86 7.26
CA GLN A 14 2.10 17.72 5.81
C GLN A 14 2.82 18.86 5.10
N LYS A 15 2.52 20.12 5.48
CA LYS A 15 3.20 21.31 4.94
C LYS A 15 4.72 21.28 5.19
N ALA A 16 5.14 20.88 6.39
CA ALA A 16 6.56 20.80 6.73
C ALA A 16 7.28 19.70 5.91
N VAL A 17 6.66 18.53 5.73
CA VAL A 17 7.19 17.44 4.91
C VAL A 17 7.31 17.87 3.45
N TYR A 18 6.26 18.48 2.89
CA TYR A 18 6.26 18.92 1.49
C TYR A 18 7.25 20.08 1.24
N ALA A 19 7.38 21.00 2.17
CA ALA A 19 8.38 22.06 2.07
C ALA A 19 9.82 21.53 2.11
N LYS A 20 10.08 20.49 2.92
CA LYS A 20 11.43 19.96 3.13
C LYS A 20 11.83 18.93 2.07
N ILE A 21 10.93 18.01 1.72
CA ILE A 21 11.21 16.82 0.90
C ILE A 21 10.72 17.02 -0.53
N TYR A 22 9.49 17.48 -0.70
CA TYR A 22 8.81 17.58 -2.00
C TYR A 22 8.74 19.04 -2.50
N LYS A 23 9.88 19.70 -2.52
CA LYS A 23 10.00 21.13 -2.86
C LYS A 23 9.28 21.49 -4.15
N GLY A 24 8.34 22.44 -4.07
CA GLY A 24 7.56 22.93 -5.21
C GLY A 24 6.26 22.16 -5.48
N HIS A 25 6.03 21.03 -4.81
CA HIS A 25 4.82 20.24 -4.95
C HIS A 25 3.84 20.42 -3.80
N LYS A 26 2.58 20.11 -4.05
CA LYS A 26 1.51 20.11 -3.05
C LYS A 26 1.10 18.67 -2.73
N PRO A 27 0.46 18.44 -1.57
CA PRO A 27 -0.01 17.11 -1.19
C PRO A 27 -0.98 16.48 -2.18
N ASN A 28 -1.81 17.30 -2.81
CA ASN A 28 -2.83 16.84 -3.75
C ASN A 28 -2.76 17.69 -5.02
N GLU A 29 -2.43 17.08 -6.14
CA GLU A 29 -2.28 17.74 -7.42
C GLU A 29 -3.08 16.99 -8.52
N TRP A 30 -3.64 17.77 -9.46
CA TRP A 30 -4.40 17.27 -10.60
C TRP A 30 -3.57 17.09 -11.87
N VAL A 31 -2.29 17.42 -11.75
CA VAL A 31 -1.30 17.30 -12.82
C VAL A 31 -0.13 16.47 -12.33
N PRO A 32 0.55 15.74 -13.22
CA PRO A 32 1.70 14.93 -12.82
C PRO A 32 2.87 15.82 -12.36
N TRP A 33 3.73 15.25 -11.52
CA TRP A 33 4.92 15.96 -11.04
C TRP A 33 5.98 16.12 -12.13
N HIS A 34 6.01 15.19 -13.08
CA HIS A 34 6.92 15.23 -14.23
C HIS A 34 6.12 15.13 -15.53
N THR A 35 6.73 15.50 -16.62
CA THR A 35 6.15 15.26 -17.94
C THR A 35 6.08 13.75 -18.17
N PRO A 36 4.90 13.19 -18.52
CA PRO A 36 4.79 11.78 -18.82
C PRO A 36 5.75 11.35 -19.94
N GLU A 37 6.52 10.29 -19.70
CA GLU A 37 7.49 9.79 -20.68
C GLU A 37 7.57 8.25 -20.66
N ILE A 38 8.12 7.68 -21.73
CA ILE A 38 8.56 6.28 -21.76
C ILE A 38 10.08 6.28 -21.81
N LYS A 39 10.70 5.76 -20.77
CA LYS A 39 12.15 5.75 -20.61
C LYS A 39 12.68 4.33 -20.54
N LYS A 40 13.67 4.04 -21.39
CA LYS A 40 14.45 2.82 -21.27
C LYS A 40 15.69 3.07 -20.41
N LEU A 41 15.86 2.26 -19.36
CA LEU A 41 17.01 2.32 -18.49
C LEU A 41 18.19 1.52 -19.03
N GLU A 42 19.41 1.80 -18.53
CA GLU A 42 20.61 1.04 -18.88
C GLU A 42 20.49 -0.46 -18.50
N SER A 43 19.73 -0.77 -17.46
CA SER A 43 19.40 -2.14 -17.05
C SER A 43 18.53 -2.92 -18.07
N GLY A 44 18.00 -2.27 -19.08
CA GLY A 44 17.04 -2.83 -20.04
C GLY A 44 15.58 -2.67 -19.62
N MET A 45 15.30 -2.35 -18.37
CA MET A 45 13.95 -2.06 -17.90
C MET A 45 13.37 -0.84 -18.61
N VAL A 46 12.04 -0.81 -18.76
CA VAL A 46 11.30 0.31 -19.33
C VAL A 46 10.34 0.85 -18.28
N CYS A 47 10.31 2.18 -18.14
CA CYS A 47 9.35 2.88 -17.30
C CYS A 47 8.44 3.75 -18.16
N ARG A 48 7.13 3.58 -18.02
CA ARG A 48 6.12 4.52 -18.51
C ARG A 48 5.68 5.35 -17.30
N SER A 49 6.17 6.58 -17.18
CA SER A 49 5.92 7.43 -16.01
C SER A 49 4.62 8.21 -16.11
N ASP A 50 4.07 8.56 -14.95
CA ASP A 50 2.95 9.48 -14.78
C ASP A 50 1.73 9.16 -15.66
N VAL A 51 1.42 7.87 -15.81
CA VAL A 51 0.20 7.40 -16.48
C VAL A 51 -1.00 7.85 -15.65
N LYS A 52 -1.86 8.69 -16.24
CA LYS A 52 -3.08 9.16 -15.58
C LYS A 52 -4.14 8.06 -15.62
N TYR A 53 -4.52 7.55 -14.46
CA TYR A 53 -5.45 6.43 -14.36
C TYR A 53 -6.88 6.83 -13.94
N GLY A 54 -7.10 8.09 -13.52
CA GLY A 54 -8.38 8.56 -13.07
C GLY A 54 -8.56 10.07 -13.15
N GLU A 55 -9.83 10.50 -13.13
CA GLU A 55 -10.25 11.91 -13.18
C GLU A 55 -11.04 12.32 -11.93
N THR A 56 -11.39 11.37 -11.05
CA THR A 56 -12.28 11.61 -9.91
C THR A 56 -11.55 12.28 -8.75
N TYR A 57 -10.27 11.95 -8.57
CA TYR A 57 -9.45 12.40 -7.45
C TYR A 57 -8.10 12.94 -7.91
N PRO A 58 -7.47 13.85 -7.13
CA PRO A 58 -6.09 14.26 -7.40
C PRO A 58 -5.12 13.09 -7.19
N ASN A 59 -3.87 13.27 -7.63
CA ASN A 59 -2.82 12.25 -7.56
C ASN A 59 -3.19 10.93 -8.25
N SER A 60 -4.10 10.95 -9.24
CA SER A 60 -4.46 9.76 -10.02
C SER A 60 -3.40 9.46 -11.09
N PHE A 61 -2.15 9.23 -10.67
CA PHE A 61 -1.01 8.95 -11.53
C PHE A 61 -0.26 7.70 -11.06
N ALA A 62 0.21 6.89 -12.01
CA ALA A 62 1.02 5.71 -11.73
C ALA A 62 2.22 5.63 -12.66
N ASP A 63 3.31 5.02 -12.18
CA ASP A 63 4.43 4.59 -13.00
C ASP A 63 4.31 3.10 -13.27
N ILE A 64 4.44 2.72 -14.53
CA ILE A 64 4.40 1.32 -14.94
C ILE A 64 5.80 0.91 -15.39
N TRP A 65 6.36 -0.07 -14.68
CA TRP A 65 7.71 -0.56 -14.89
C TRP A 65 7.66 -1.96 -15.50
N TYR A 66 8.37 -2.14 -16.60
CA TYR A 66 8.48 -3.38 -17.36
C TYR A 66 9.88 -3.96 -17.20
N PRO A 67 10.03 -5.30 -17.08
CA PRO A 67 11.34 -5.96 -17.03
C PRO A 67 12.21 -5.66 -18.25
N ASP A 68 11.57 -5.53 -19.38
CA ASP A 68 12.22 -5.26 -20.68
C ASP A 68 11.22 -4.60 -21.64
N GLY A 69 11.66 -4.34 -22.87
CA GLY A 69 10.82 -3.76 -23.94
C GLY A 69 10.19 -4.79 -24.87
N SER A 70 10.03 -6.05 -24.44
CA SER A 70 9.51 -7.13 -25.32
C SER A 70 8.05 -6.98 -25.68
N GLY A 71 7.25 -6.26 -24.88
CA GLY A 71 5.80 -6.20 -25.03
C GLY A 71 5.08 -7.50 -24.64
N GLU A 72 5.76 -8.40 -23.92
CA GLU A 72 5.18 -9.64 -23.42
C GLU A 72 4.25 -9.35 -22.24
N LYS A 73 3.04 -9.92 -22.24
CA LYS A 73 2.15 -9.87 -21.06
C LYS A 73 2.75 -10.60 -19.88
N ARG A 74 2.78 -9.94 -18.73
CA ARG A 74 3.34 -10.49 -17.50
C ARG A 74 2.41 -10.25 -16.31
N PRO A 75 2.51 -11.09 -15.24
CA PRO A 75 1.80 -10.84 -13.99
C PRO A 75 2.11 -9.46 -13.43
N VAL A 76 1.14 -8.88 -12.74
CA VAL A 76 1.19 -7.49 -12.29
C VAL A 76 1.30 -7.41 -10.78
N VAL A 77 2.27 -6.63 -10.28
CA VAL A 77 2.32 -6.19 -8.90
C VAL A 77 1.90 -4.72 -8.87
N VAL A 78 0.81 -4.42 -8.18
CA VAL A 78 0.36 -3.04 -7.93
C VAL A 78 0.81 -2.65 -6.54
N TYR A 79 1.63 -1.60 -6.44
CA TYR A 79 2.22 -1.14 -5.19
C TYR A 79 1.71 0.25 -4.81
N PHE A 80 1.35 0.42 -3.53
CA PHE A 80 0.95 1.69 -2.94
C PHE A 80 1.97 2.11 -1.88
N HIS A 81 2.41 3.37 -1.94
CA HIS A 81 3.35 3.93 -0.97
C HIS A 81 2.74 4.10 0.43
N GLY A 82 3.59 4.21 1.45
CA GLY A 82 3.21 4.52 2.82
C GLY A 82 2.93 6.01 3.06
N GLY A 83 3.03 6.43 4.33
CA GLY A 83 2.87 7.84 4.73
C GLY A 83 1.58 8.16 5.46
N GLY A 84 0.94 7.17 6.12
CA GLY A 84 -0.21 7.38 7.01
C GLY A 84 -1.42 8.02 6.34
N PHE A 85 -1.55 7.91 5.01
CA PHE A 85 -2.54 8.60 4.18
C PHE A 85 -2.43 10.13 4.16
N ILE A 86 -1.40 10.74 4.74
CA ILE A 86 -1.25 12.19 4.84
C ILE A 86 -0.07 12.75 4.06
N PHE A 87 0.88 11.91 3.68
CA PHE A 87 2.02 12.26 2.81
C PHE A 87 2.53 11.02 2.07
N GLY A 88 3.56 11.19 1.28
CA GLY A 88 4.12 10.14 0.43
C GLY A 88 3.90 10.43 -1.06
N ASN A 89 4.61 9.67 -1.88
CA ASN A 89 4.55 9.77 -3.34
C ASN A 89 5.17 8.52 -3.97
N LYS A 90 4.69 8.11 -5.14
CA LYS A 90 5.19 6.95 -5.89
C LYS A 90 6.69 7.01 -6.21
N SER A 91 7.25 8.22 -6.37
CA SER A 91 8.66 8.41 -6.73
C SER A 91 9.60 8.44 -5.52
N ALA A 92 9.12 8.89 -4.35
CA ALA A 92 9.92 9.05 -3.15
C ALA A 92 9.44 8.17 -1.98
N GLY A 93 8.34 7.45 -2.15
CA GLY A 93 7.78 6.57 -1.13
C GLY A 93 7.31 7.31 0.12
N ASP A 94 7.38 6.63 1.25
CA ASP A 94 7.04 7.19 2.56
C ASP A 94 8.26 7.89 3.17
N PRO A 95 8.21 9.24 3.34
CA PRO A 95 9.34 10.00 3.89
C PRO A 95 9.63 9.72 5.37
N MET A 96 8.74 9.00 6.05
CA MET A 96 8.93 8.60 7.45
C MET A 96 9.61 7.24 7.58
N GLN A 97 9.71 6.46 6.50
CA GLN A 97 10.46 5.20 6.51
C GLN A 97 11.98 5.48 6.52
N THR A 98 12.69 4.67 7.30
CA THR A 98 14.14 4.74 7.33
C THR A 98 14.71 4.01 6.12
N GLY A 99 15.37 4.72 5.24
CA GLY A 99 15.94 4.14 4.03
C GLY A 99 15.22 4.58 2.76
N SER A 100 14.53 5.68 2.83
CA SER A 100 13.71 6.37 1.82
C SER A 100 14.14 6.26 0.34
N GLY A 101 14.62 5.15 -0.05
CA GLY A 101 14.99 4.89 -1.42
C GLY A 101 14.10 3.88 -2.11
N GLY A 102 13.26 3.15 -1.39
CA GLY A 102 12.26 2.15 -1.88
C GLY A 102 12.40 1.56 -3.29
N VAL A 103 13.14 2.24 -4.11
CA VAL A 103 13.43 1.94 -5.52
C VAL A 103 14.11 0.58 -5.65
N GLY A 104 15.06 0.25 -4.76
CA GLY A 104 15.77 -1.05 -4.82
C GLY A 104 14.82 -2.25 -4.67
N LYS A 105 13.89 -2.19 -3.72
CA LYS A 105 12.84 -3.20 -3.51
C LYS A 105 11.92 -3.30 -4.73
N LEU A 106 11.47 -2.17 -5.26
CA LEU A 106 10.57 -2.11 -6.39
C LEU A 106 11.25 -2.58 -7.68
N GLU A 107 12.50 -2.16 -7.93
CA GLU A 107 13.29 -2.66 -9.05
C GLU A 107 13.53 -4.17 -8.98
N ALA A 108 13.72 -4.72 -7.78
CA ALA A 108 13.93 -6.16 -7.61
C ALA A 108 12.66 -6.97 -7.97
N ILE A 109 11.46 -6.44 -7.72
CA ILE A 109 10.21 -7.03 -8.19
C ILE A 109 10.18 -7.07 -9.73
N VAL A 110 10.54 -5.96 -10.39
CA VAL A 110 10.60 -5.89 -11.85
C VAL A 110 11.65 -6.86 -12.41
N LYS A 111 12.84 -6.91 -11.81
CA LYS A 111 13.92 -7.87 -12.19
C LYS A 111 13.51 -9.33 -12.02
N ALA A 112 12.55 -9.62 -11.14
CA ALA A 112 11.98 -10.96 -10.97
C ALA A 112 10.95 -11.33 -12.06
N GLY A 113 10.71 -10.45 -13.03
CA GLY A 113 9.88 -10.72 -14.21
C GLY A 113 8.43 -10.21 -14.10
N PHE A 114 8.10 -9.43 -13.09
CA PHE A 114 6.76 -8.83 -12.93
C PHE A 114 6.70 -7.43 -13.59
N ILE A 115 5.51 -7.07 -14.08
CA ILE A 115 5.22 -5.66 -14.33
C ILE A 115 4.82 -5.03 -13.00
N LEU A 116 5.48 -3.93 -12.64
CA LEU A 116 5.17 -3.18 -11.43
C LEU A 116 4.38 -1.92 -11.79
N VAL A 117 3.24 -1.73 -11.15
CA VAL A 117 2.47 -0.48 -11.18
C VAL A 117 2.61 0.19 -9.82
N ASN A 118 3.35 1.28 -9.76
CA ASN A 118 3.57 2.05 -8.54
C ASN A 118 2.71 3.32 -8.58
N ALA A 119 1.74 3.44 -7.67
CA ALA A 119 0.68 4.44 -7.77
C ALA A 119 0.68 5.47 -6.65
N ASP A 120 0.40 6.70 -7.03
CA ASP A 120 -0.02 7.77 -6.12
C ASP A 120 -1.50 7.64 -5.79
N TYR A 121 -1.93 8.32 -4.73
CA TYR A 121 -3.32 8.43 -4.31
C TYR A 121 -3.57 9.74 -3.55
N ALA A 122 -4.82 10.16 -3.47
CA ALA A 122 -5.24 11.38 -2.78
C ALA A 122 -5.02 11.30 -1.27
N LEU A 123 -4.53 12.40 -0.68
CA LEU A 123 -4.07 12.48 0.70
C LEU A 123 -5.03 13.24 1.61
N ALA A 124 -5.19 12.73 2.82
CA ALA A 124 -5.88 13.41 3.91
C ALA A 124 -5.05 14.64 4.39
N PRO A 125 -5.68 15.62 5.04
CA PRO A 125 -7.08 15.67 5.45
C PRO A 125 -8.06 16.14 4.37
N GLN A 126 -7.58 16.55 3.20
CA GLN A 126 -8.44 17.04 2.12
C GLN A 126 -9.30 15.91 1.54
N TYR A 127 -8.69 14.76 1.31
CA TYR A 127 -9.34 13.56 0.81
C TYR A 127 -9.20 12.45 1.86
N ARG A 128 -10.31 12.12 2.50
CA ARG A 128 -10.31 11.18 3.64
C ARG A 128 -10.73 9.80 3.22
N PHE A 129 -10.36 8.82 4.02
CA PHE A 129 -10.91 7.48 3.91
C PHE A 129 -12.47 7.52 3.78
N PRO A 130 -13.06 6.78 2.84
CA PRO A 130 -12.46 5.70 2.05
C PRO A 130 -11.93 6.10 0.65
N VAL A 131 -11.69 7.38 0.36
CA VAL A 131 -11.27 7.86 -0.97
C VAL A 131 -10.07 7.07 -1.51
N GLN A 132 -9.08 6.77 -0.68
CA GLN A 132 -7.89 6.02 -1.10
C GLN A 132 -8.23 4.62 -1.62
N ILE A 133 -9.24 3.97 -1.02
CA ILE A 133 -9.66 2.63 -1.43
C ILE A 133 -10.53 2.69 -2.70
N GLN A 134 -11.35 3.74 -2.83
CA GLN A 134 -12.11 4.02 -4.06
C GLN A 134 -11.15 4.29 -5.24
N GLN A 135 -10.07 5.01 -4.98
CA GLN A 135 -9.04 5.33 -5.96
C GLN A 135 -8.18 4.10 -6.32
N CYS A 136 -7.96 3.18 -5.37
CA CYS A 136 -7.39 1.86 -5.67
C CYS A 136 -8.26 1.10 -6.69
N ASP A 137 -9.59 1.09 -6.51
CA ASP A 137 -10.50 0.46 -7.47
C ASP A 137 -10.51 1.19 -8.83
N GLU A 138 -10.43 2.53 -8.85
CA GLU A 138 -10.32 3.33 -10.08
C GLU A 138 -9.05 2.96 -10.87
N LEU A 139 -7.91 2.82 -10.19
CA LEU A 139 -6.66 2.35 -10.82
C LEU A 139 -6.84 0.95 -11.40
N LEU A 140 -7.37 0.00 -10.65
CA LEU A 140 -7.52 -1.38 -11.10
C LEU A 140 -8.49 -1.50 -12.30
N ARG A 141 -9.55 -0.69 -12.32
CA ARG A 141 -10.44 -0.56 -13.49
C ARG A 141 -9.69 -0.04 -14.72
N TYR A 142 -8.87 0.99 -14.53
CA TYR A 142 -8.05 1.54 -15.60
C TYR A 142 -7.10 0.47 -16.16
N LEU A 143 -6.37 -0.23 -15.30
CA LEU A 143 -5.43 -1.27 -15.71
C LEU A 143 -6.12 -2.40 -16.47
N LEU A 144 -7.28 -2.85 -15.99
CA LEU A 144 -8.07 -3.89 -16.64
C LEU A 144 -8.59 -3.44 -18.02
N ALA A 145 -9.05 -2.20 -18.13
CA ALA A 145 -9.55 -1.64 -19.40
C ALA A 145 -8.44 -1.44 -20.45
N HIS A 146 -7.19 -1.30 -20.00
CA HIS A 146 -6.03 -1.06 -20.88
C HIS A 146 -5.02 -2.23 -20.86
N GLU A 147 -5.44 -3.41 -20.42
CA GLU A 147 -4.52 -4.55 -20.22
C GLU A 147 -3.78 -4.96 -21.50
N GLU A 148 -4.44 -4.90 -22.66
CA GLU A 148 -3.82 -5.21 -23.95
C GLU A 148 -2.79 -4.14 -24.36
N GLU A 149 -3.16 -2.85 -24.28
CA GLU A 149 -2.28 -1.74 -24.61
C GLU A 149 -1.03 -1.69 -23.71
N LEU A 150 -1.24 -1.99 -22.42
CA LEU A 150 -0.20 -1.95 -21.41
C LEU A 150 0.51 -3.30 -21.21
N HIS A 151 0.19 -4.31 -21.99
CA HIS A 151 0.75 -5.66 -21.94
C HIS A 151 0.65 -6.30 -20.53
N LEU A 152 -0.44 -6.04 -19.81
CA LEU A 152 -0.67 -6.54 -18.44
C LEU A 152 -1.38 -7.90 -18.50
N ASP A 153 -1.00 -8.82 -17.63
CA ASP A 153 -1.81 -10.00 -17.35
C ASP A 153 -2.65 -9.74 -16.08
N MET A 154 -3.80 -9.13 -16.29
CA MET A 154 -4.72 -8.78 -15.20
C MET A 154 -5.48 -9.98 -14.63
N SER A 155 -5.27 -11.19 -15.14
CA SER A 155 -5.72 -12.43 -14.50
C SER A 155 -4.80 -12.89 -13.35
N ARG A 156 -3.61 -12.30 -13.24
CA ARG A 156 -2.57 -12.61 -12.25
C ARG A 156 -2.06 -11.34 -11.59
N VAL A 157 -2.79 -10.88 -10.58
CA VAL A 157 -2.50 -9.61 -9.88
C VAL A 157 -2.09 -9.88 -8.43
N CYS A 158 -0.99 -9.26 -8.02
CA CYS A 158 -0.61 -9.07 -6.63
C CYS A 158 -0.88 -7.63 -6.23
N LEU A 159 -1.61 -7.40 -5.12
CA LEU A 159 -1.61 -6.09 -4.47
C LEU A 159 -0.54 -6.06 -3.38
N SER A 160 0.21 -4.97 -3.33
CA SER A 160 1.29 -4.75 -2.38
C SER A 160 1.29 -3.30 -1.89
N GLY A 161 1.93 -3.08 -0.77
CA GLY A 161 2.15 -1.75 -0.26
C GLY A 161 2.88 -1.76 1.07
N GLY A 162 3.48 -0.61 1.42
CA GLY A 162 4.12 -0.40 2.71
C GLY A 162 3.28 0.48 3.62
N SER A 163 3.16 0.16 4.92
CA SER A 163 2.49 1.02 5.90
C SER A 163 1.04 1.35 5.48
N ALA A 164 0.73 2.62 5.21
CA ALA A 164 -0.58 3.03 4.71
C ALA A 164 -0.97 2.32 3.40
N GLY A 165 -0.01 2.05 2.50
CA GLY A 165 -0.23 1.26 1.30
C GLY A 165 -0.59 -0.20 1.62
N ALA A 166 0.04 -0.79 2.62
CA ALA A 166 -0.32 -2.12 3.13
C ALA A 166 -1.75 -2.13 3.71
N ASN A 167 -2.13 -1.07 4.44
CA ASN A 167 -3.49 -0.88 4.90
C ASN A 167 -4.49 -0.84 3.72
N MET A 168 -4.16 -0.12 2.63
CA MET A 168 -5.00 -0.08 1.42
C MET A 168 -5.17 -1.47 0.82
N THR A 169 -4.08 -2.21 0.69
CA THR A 169 -4.05 -3.58 0.14
C THR A 169 -4.99 -4.51 0.93
N GLU A 170 -4.88 -4.51 2.27
CA GLU A 170 -5.71 -5.35 3.14
C GLU A 170 -7.19 -4.95 3.08
N ILE A 171 -7.48 -3.65 3.13
CA ILE A 171 -8.86 -3.13 3.09
C ILE A 171 -9.51 -3.45 1.74
N TYR A 172 -8.81 -3.23 0.62
CA TYR A 172 -9.36 -3.51 -0.70
C TYR A 172 -9.64 -5.01 -0.88
N ALA A 173 -8.74 -5.87 -0.45
CA ALA A 173 -8.96 -7.32 -0.48
C ALA A 173 -10.16 -7.74 0.39
N ALA A 174 -10.35 -7.11 1.55
CA ALA A 174 -11.54 -7.34 2.36
C ALA A 174 -12.83 -6.91 1.65
N CYS A 175 -12.78 -5.83 0.84
CA CYS A 175 -13.92 -5.43 0.00
C CYS A 175 -14.19 -6.45 -1.10
N VAL A 176 -13.16 -7.01 -1.74
CA VAL A 176 -13.29 -8.06 -2.76
C VAL A 176 -13.97 -9.30 -2.19
N CYS A 177 -13.65 -9.67 -0.95
CA CYS A 177 -14.18 -10.87 -0.30
C CYS A 177 -15.46 -10.64 0.52
N ASN A 178 -15.89 -9.39 0.73
CA ASN A 178 -17.07 -9.06 1.53
C ASN A 178 -17.85 -7.88 0.92
N PRO A 179 -18.93 -8.17 0.14
CA PRO A 179 -19.75 -7.14 -0.49
C PRO A 179 -20.42 -6.16 0.49
N ASP A 180 -20.76 -6.60 1.70
CA ASP A 180 -21.33 -5.70 2.71
C ASP A 180 -20.30 -4.66 3.18
N TYR A 181 -19.03 -5.05 3.28
CA TYR A 181 -17.97 -4.12 3.63
C TYR A 181 -17.68 -3.17 2.47
N ALA A 182 -17.60 -3.69 1.24
CA ALA A 182 -17.44 -2.88 0.04
C ALA A 182 -18.54 -1.82 -0.08
N SER A 183 -19.78 -2.20 0.11
CA SER A 183 -20.94 -1.28 0.09
C SER A 183 -20.81 -0.17 1.13
N ARG A 184 -20.33 -0.47 2.35
CA ARG A 184 -20.10 0.55 3.39
C ARG A 184 -19.05 1.59 3.01
N LEU A 185 -18.09 1.21 2.17
CA LEU A 185 -17.04 2.10 1.65
C LEU A 185 -17.42 2.76 0.32
N GLY A 186 -18.62 2.48 -0.19
CA GLY A 186 -19.10 3.00 -1.49
C GLY A 186 -18.27 2.45 -2.65
N ILE A 187 -17.84 1.18 -2.56
CA ILE A 187 -17.00 0.51 -3.55
C ILE A 187 -17.78 -0.68 -4.14
N ASN A 188 -17.64 -0.86 -5.43
CA ASN A 188 -18.01 -2.09 -6.14
C ASN A 188 -16.74 -2.65 -6.77
N PRO A 189 -15.98 -3.51 -6.07
CA PRO A 189 -14.66 -3.94 -6.52
C PRO A 189 -14.69 -4.54 -7.92
N ILE A 190 -13.77 -4.10 -8.80
CA ILE A 190 -13.63 -4.68 -10.14
C ILE A 190 -12.86 -6.01 -10.09
N MET A 191 -12.00 -6.16 -9.10
CA MET A 191 -11.25 -7.40 -8.90
C MET A 191 -12.13 -8.46 -8.23
N THR A 192 -11.80 -9.71 -8.51
CA THR A 192 -12.39 -10.89 -7.89
C THR A 192 -11.27 -11.79 -7.34
N PRO A 193 -11.57 -12.80 -6.49
CA PRO A 193 -10.54 -13.76 -6.07
C PRO A 193 -9.91 -14.56 -7.23
N ASP A 194 -10.56 -14.55 -8.42
CA ASP A 194 -10.01 -15.23 -9.60
C ASP A 194 -8.88 -14.48 -10.28
N ASN A 195 -8.76 -13.17 -10.08
CA ASN A 195 -7.71 -12.35 -10.67
C ASN A 195 -6.82 -11.65 -9.64
N LEU A 196 -7.31 -11.34 -8.44
CA LEU A 196 -6.48 -10.91 -7.32
C LEU A 196 -5.94 -12.16 -6.60
N LYS A 197 -4.72 -12.58 -6.97
CA LYS A 197 -4.16 -13.87 -6.57
C LYS A 197 -3.45 -13.86 -5.22
N VAL A 198 -2.80 -12.76 -4.88
CA VAL A 198 -1.93 -12.68 -3.70
C VAL A 198 -1.81 -11.25 -3.18
N LEU A 199 -1.61 -11.15 -1.87
CA LEU A 199 -1.30 -9.89 -1.21
C LEU A 199 0.12 -9.93 -0.64
N ALA A 200 0.85 -8.81 -0.76
CA ALA A 200 2.10 -8.58 -0.04
C ALA A 200 1.93 -7.37 0.88
N ILE A 201 1.63 -7.64 2.15
CA ILE A 201 1.25 -6.67 3.17
C ILE A 201 2.49 -6.34 4.01
N ASP A 202 3.14 -5.22 3.68
CA ASP A 202 4.37 -4.78 4.33
C ASP A 202 4.07 -3.74 5.42
N GLU A 203 4.02 -4.19 6.67
CA GLU A 203 3.81 -3.34 7.85
C GLU A 203 2.44 -2.61 7.87
N ALA A 204 1.35 -3.35 7.68
CA ALA A 204 0.01 -2.84 7.93
C ALA A 204 -0.20 -2.54 9.43
N ALA A 205 -0.99 -1.50 9.71
CA ALA A 205 -1.31 -1.05 11.07
C ALA A 205 -2.77 -0.63 11.15
N LEU A 206 -3.69 -1.60 11.15
CA LEU A 206 -5.14 -1.37 11.23
C LEU A 206 -5.73 -1.65 12.61
N ASP A 207 -4.94 -2.26 13.51
CA ASP A 207 -5.38 -2.53 14.88
C ASP A 207 -5.12 -1.33 15.79
N ALA A 208 -6.12 -0.50 15.95
CA ALA A 208 -6.02 0.70 16.78
C ALA A 208 -5.98 0.44 18.30
N SER A 209 -6.09 -0.82 18.74
CA SER A 209 -6.05 -1.14 20.19
C SER A 209 -4.70 -0.85 20.83
N VAL A 210 -3.63 -0.82 20.03
CA VAL A 210 -2.25 -0.57 20.46
C VAL A 210 -1.72 0.82 20.07
N TYR A 211 -2.55 1.69 19.51
CA TYR A 211 -2.10 3.01 19.04
C TYR A 211 -1.75 3.95 20.19
N ASP A 212 -0.63 4.63 20.04
CA ASP A 212 -0.30 5.79 20.84
C ASP A 212 -1.04 7.07 20.38
N SER A 213 -0.72 8.19 21.01
CA SER A 213 -1.36 9.46 20.70
C SER A 213 -1.07 9.99 19.29
N ASN A 214 0.06 9.62 18.67
CA ASN A 214 0.42 10.06 17.34
C ASN A 214 -0.31 9.23 16.28
N MET A 215 -0.34 7.92 16.44
CA MET A 215 -1.11 7.02 15.56
C MET A 215 -2.60 7.36 15.61
N TYR A 216 -3.18 7.63 16.78
CA TYR A 216 -4.56 8.11 16.86
C TYR A 216 -4.79 9.46 16.19
N ALA A 217 -3.82 10.37 16.24
CA ALA A 217 -3.94 11.65 15.53
C ALA A 217 -3.92 11.45 14.00
N MET A 218 -3.06 10.56 13.50
CA MET A 218 -3.01 10.19 12.08
C MET A 218 -4.30 9.51 11.64
N LEU A 219 -4.79 8.53 12.37
CA LEU A 219 -6.06 7.87 12.12
C LEU A 219 -7.22 8.88 12.08
N GLY A 220 -7.31 9.76 13.09
CA GLY A 220 -8.35 10.80 13.15
C GLY A 220 -8.30 11.75 11.95
N CYS A 221 -7.10 12.06 11.45
CA CYS A 221 -6.90 12.83 10.24
C CYS A 221 -7.38 12.05 9.00
N ALA A 222 -6.94 10.80 8.86
CA ALA A 222 -7.25 9.96 7.71
C ALA A 222 -8.76 9.69 7.57
N VAL A 223 -9.46 9.40 8.66
CA VAL A 223 -10.91 9.06 8.63
C VAL A 223 -11.83 10.23 8.94
N GLY A 224 -11.32 11.38 9.30
CA GLY A 224 -12.14 12.55 9.62
C GLY A 224 -12.93 12.43 10.92
N ALA A 225 -12.49 11.58 11.83
CA ALA A 225 -13.15 11.30 13.09
C ALA A 225 -12.46 11.98 14.28
N LYS A 226 -13.16 12.02 15.41
CA LYS A 226 -12.52 12.34 16.68
C LYS A 226 -11.61 11.17 17.12
N ARG A 227 -10.56 11.48 17.86
CA ARG A 227 -9.71 10.48 18.50
C ARG A 227 -10.58 9.46 19.27
N ASN A 228 -10.26 8.19 19.16
CA ASN A 228 -10.95 7.09 19.85
C ASN A 228 -12.44 6.96 19.51
N THR A 229 -12.86 7.28 18.30
CA THR A 229 -14.23 7.00 17.85
C THR A 229 -14.35 5.53 17.48
N PRO A 230 -15.20 4.73 18.17
CA PRO A 230 -15.31 3.29 17.90
C PRO A 230 -15.65 2.95 16.45
N GLU A 231 -16.50 3.74 15.81
CA GLU A 231 -16.90 3.55 14.42
C GLU A 231 -15.71 3.72 13.45
N ALA A 232 -14.88 4.74 13.67
CA ALA A 232 -13.70 5.00 12.84
C ALA A 232 -12.67 3.87 12.98
N VAL A 233 -12.43 3.42 14.21
CA VAL A 233 -11.53 2.29 14.50
C VAL A 233 -12.06 1.00 13.86
N LYS A 234 -13.35 0.75 13.95
CA LYS A 234 -13.97 -0.45 13.40
C LYS A 234 -13.97 -0.47 11.88
N ILE A 235 -14.28 0.66 11.23
CA ILE A 235 -14.44 0.70 9.78
C ILE A 235 -13.13 0.50 9.02
N ILE A 236 -11.98 0.91 9.59
CA ILE A 236 -10.69 0.71 8.95
C ILE A 236 -10.06 -0.65 9.26
N ASN A 237 -10.49 -1.33 10.31
CA ASN A 237 -9.92 -2.61 10.72
C ASN A 237 -10.47 -3.75 9.84
N ALA A 238 -9.84 -3.92 8.68
CA ALA A 238 -10.26 -4.83 7.60
C ALA A 238 -10.45 -6.26 8.09
N LYS A 239 -9.58 -6.77 8.97
CA LYS A 239 -9.67 -8.16 9.48
C LYS A 239 -10.97 -8.45 10.22
N THR A 240 -11.67 -7.43 10.71
CA THR A 240 -13.00 -7.63 11.35
C THR A 240 -14.10 -7.95 10.35
N TYR A 241 -13.84 -7.69 9.07
CA TYR A 241 -14.77 -7.96 7.96
C TYR A 241 -14.40 -9.21 7.15
N ILE A 242 -13.27 -9.85 7.41
CA ILE A 242 -12.91 -11.15 6.83
C ILE A 242 -13.90 -12.20 7.38
N ARG A 243 -14.54 -12.96 6.48
CA ARG A 243 -15.51 -14.01 6.83
C ARG A 243 -14.94 -15.39 6.51
N ASP A 244 -15.42 -16.02 5.47
CA ASP A 244 -15.16 -17.41 5.12
C ASP A 244 -14.09 -17.56 4.01
N SER A 245 -13.69 -16.45 3.39
CA SER A 245 -12.69 -16.41 2.33
C SER A 245 -11.84 -15.14 2.42
N PHE A 246 -10.64 -15.24 1.91
CA PHE A 246 -9.73 -14.11 1.72
C PHE A 246 -8.67 -14.48 0.67
N ILE A 247 -7.82 -13.53 0.33
CA ILE A 247 -6.76 -13.70 -0.65
C ILE A 247 -5.50 -14.24 0.05
N PRO A 248 -4.74 -15.19 -0.53
CA PRO A 248 -3.44 -15.62 -0.02
C PRO A 248 -2.55 -14.43 0.31
N SER A 249 -1.98 -14.38 1.52
CA SER A 249 -1.34 -13.17 2.04
C SER A 249 0.04 -13.43 2.64
N TRP A 250 1.05 -12.77 2.09
CA TRP A 250 2.31 -12.56 2.78
C TRP A 250 2.22 -11.31 3.65
N ILE A 251 2.67 -11.41 4.89
CA ILE A 251 2.53 -10.38 5.91
C ILE A 251 3.90 -10.12 6.51
N ASN A 252 4.32 -8.86 6.59
CA ASN A 252 5.55 -8.45 7.26
C ASN A 252 5.29 -7.49 8.40
N ALA A 253 6.09 -7.58 9.45
CA ALA A 253 6.03 -6.67 10.58
C ALA A 253 7.43 -6.31 11.10
N SER A 254 7.66 -5.01 11.35
CA SER A 254 8.81 -4.53 12.13
C SER A 254 8.56 -4.64 13.63
N ASN A 255 9.59 -4.29 14.43
CA ASN A 255 9.55 -4.37 15.89
C ASN A 255 9.01 -3.09 16.55
N GLU A 256 8.47 -2.15 15.80
CA GLU A 256 8.04 -0.86 16.36
C GLU A 256 6.63 -0.88 16.95
N PRO A 257 6.46 -0.26 18.10
CA PRO A 257 7.50 0.25 19.02
C PRO A 257 8.18 -0.86 19.82
N ASN A 258 7.69 -2.09 19.82
CA ASN A 258 8.27 -3.26 20.49
C ASN A 258 7.70 -4.57 19.93
N ASP A 259 8.25 -5.69 20.37
CA ASP A 259 7.90 -7.04 19.90
C ASP A 259 6.53 -7.55 20.37
N GLU A 260 5.95 -6.97 21.42
CA GLU A 260 4.75 -7.49 22.06
C GLU A 260 3.50 -6.74 21.58
N THR A 261 3.53 -5.41 21.68
CA THR A 261 2.40 -4.51 21.43
C THR A 261 2.68 -3.52 20.31
N GLY A 262 3.67 -3.81 19.46
CA GLY A 262 3.97 -3.03 18.26
C GLY A 262 2.79 -2.96 17.31
N TYR A 263 2.65 -1.86 16.61
CA TYR A 263 1.52 -1.61 15.70
C TYR A 263 1.42 -2.69 14.63
N PHE A 264 2.55 -2.96 13.98
CA PHE A 264 2.65 -3.84 12.82
C PHE A 264 2.56 -5.31 13.23
N ILE A 265 3.20 -5.70 14.31
CA ILE A 265 3.16 -7.09 14.77
C ILE A 265 1.79 -7.47 15.37
N THR A 266 1.10 -6.54 16.01
CA THR A 266 -0.27 -6.77 16.51
C THR A 266 -1.23 -6.97 15.33
N GLU A 267 -1.12 -6.15 14.30
CA GLU A 267 -1.88 -6.31 13.07
C GLU A 267 -1.57 -7.65 12.40
N GLY A 268 -0.29 -7.92 12.14
CA GLY A 268 0.14 -9.14 11.45
C GLY A 268 -0.27 -10.42 12.17
N ARG A 269 -0.13 -10.48 13.48
CA ARG A 269 -0.60 -11.63 14.30
C ARG A 269 -2.11 -11.79 14.25
N GLY A 270 -2.84 -10.67 14.31
CA GLY A 270 -4.30 -10.66 14.22
C GLY A 270 -4.81 -11.16 12.89
N LEU A 271 -4.23 -10.66 11.80
CA LEU A 271 -4.56 -11.07 10.44
C LEU A 271 -4.21 -12.55 10.22
N LYS A 272 -2.97 -12.96 10.56
CA LYS A 272 -2.56 -14.37 10.47
C LYS A 272 -3.53 -15.30 11.19
N LYS A 273 -3.86 -14.99 12.45
CA LYS A 273 -4.82 -15.78 13.24
C LYS A 273 -6.17 -15.93 12.54
N LYS A 274 -6.63 -14.84 11.90
CA LYS A 274 -7.90 -14.84 11.18
C LYS A 274 -7.83 -15.72 9.93
N LEU A 275 -6.75 -15.63 9.16
CA LEU A 275 -6.53 -16.40 7.94
C LEU A 275 -6.33 -17.88 8.22
N ASP A 276 -5.58 -18.24 9.27
CA ASP A 276 -5.40 -19.61 9.73
C ASP A 276 -6.76 -20.26 10.10
N ALA A 277 -7.63 -19.51 10.77
CA ALA A 277 -8.95 -20.00 11.19
C ALA A 277 -9.88 -20.33 10.03
N ILE A 278 -9.67 -19.75 8.86
CA ILE A 278 -10.47 -20.01 7.64
C ILE A 278 -9.70 -20.78 6.56
N GLY A 279 -8.48 -21.26 6.89
CA GLY A 279 -7.68 -22.09 5.99
C GLY A 279 -7.09 -21.36 4.78
N VAL A 280 -6.98 -20.04 4.82
CA VAL A 280 -6.37 -19.22 3.75
C VAL A 280 -4.85 -19.27 3.86
N PRO A 281 -4.12 -19.59 2.77
CA PRO A 281 -2.66 -19.58 2.77
C PRO A 281 -2.11 -18.23 3.21
N ASN A 282 -1.23 -18.25 4.19
CA ASN A 282 -0.59 -17.03 4.68
C ASN A 282 0.78 -17.31 5.28
N GLU A 283 1.63 -16.28 5.29
CA GLU A 283 2.95 -16.30 5.95
C GLU A 283 3.15 -14.98 6.69
N LEU A 284 3.52 -15.04 7.97
CA LEU A 284 3.92 -13.88 8.75
C LEU A 284 5.43 -13.90 8.96
N VAL A 285 6.11 -12.91 8.39
CA VAL A 285 7.54 -12.66 8.61
C VAL A 285 7.72 -11.65 9.72
N PHE A 286 8.42 -12.06 10.76
CA PHE A 286 8.76 -11.24 11.91
C PHE A 286 10.05 -11.78 12.55
N PHE A 287 10.90 -10.90 13.03
CA PHE A 287 12.21 -11.24 13.61
C PHE A 287 12.27 -10.82 15.08
N PRO A 288 11.85 -11.66 16.04
CA PRO A 288 11.83 -11.31 17.44
C PRO A 288 13.19 -10.84 17.96
N GLY A 289 13.22 -9.73 18.70
CA GLY A 289 14.43 -9.16 19.28
C GLY A 289 15.37 -8.43 18.30
N ALA A 290 15.07 -8.42 17.01
CA ALA A 290 15.94 -7.80 16.00
C ALA A 290 15.93 -6.25 16.02
N LYS A 291 14.96 -5.63 16.69
CA LYS A 291 14.80 -4.16 16.78
C LYS A 291 14.77 -3.46 15.43
N LEU A 292 14.08 -4.06 14.48
CA LEU A 292 13.94 -3.52 13.13
C LEU A 292 12.99 -2.31 13.15
N PRO A 293 13.42 -1.17 12.60
CA PRO A 293 12.58 0.02 12.51
C PRO A 293 11.53 -0.13 11.42
N HIS A 294 10.52 0.75 11.45
CA HIS A 294 9.56 0.88 10.36
C HIS A 294 10.24 1.12 9.01
N GLY A 295 9.81 0.39 7.97
CA GLY A 295 10.40 0.45 6.63
C GLY A 295 11.76 -0.25 6.50
N TYR A 296 12.09 -1.17 7.40
CA TYR A 296 13.39 -1.86 7.35
C TYR A 296 13.63 -2.61 6.03
N MET A 297 12.58 -3.07 5.35
CA MET A 297 12.70 -3.74 4.05
C MET A 297 13.28 -2.85 2.94
N ASP A 298 13.23 -1.54 3.08
CA ASP A 298 13.87 -0.62 2.13
C ASP A 298 15.42 -0.67 2.18
N ARG A 299 15.98 -1.38 3.17
CA ARG A 299 17.42 -1.61 3.35
C ARG A 299 17.89 -2.99 2.90
N MET A 300 17.18 -3.62 1.98
CA MET A 300 17.47 -5.01 1.61
C MET A 300 18.90 -5.27 1.10
N GLU A 301 19.60 -4.25 0.61
CA GLU A 301 20.98 -4.36 0.16
C GLU A 301 22.01 -4.39 1.32
N SER A 302 21.63 -3.91 2.50
CA SER A 302 22.53 -3.74 3.64
C SER A 302 22.07 -4.45 4.93
N ASP A 303 20.79 -4.84 5.01
CA ASP A 303 20.22 -5.53 6.18
C ASP A 303 19.84 -6.98 5.81
N PRO A 304 20.45 -7.99 6.44
CA PRO A 304 20.14 -9.39 6.15
C PRO A 304 18.71 -9.80 6.52
N HIS A 305 18.04 -9.14 7.45
CA HIS A 305 16.64 -9.40 7.76
C HIS A 305 15.75 -8.87 6.64
N ALA A 306 16.05 -7.68 6.13
CA ALA A 306 15.37 -7.11 4.99
C ALA A 306 15.49 -7.98 3.74
N SER A 307 16.70 -8.46 3.43
CA SER A 307 16.94 -9.40 2.32
C SER A 307 16.15 -10.70 2.48
N ARG A 308 16.10 -11.25 3.69
CA ARG A 308 15.34 -12.48 3.98
C ARG A 308 13.84 -12.27 3.87
N ALA A 309 13.33 -11.14 4.38
CA ALA A 309 11.92 -10.79 4.27
C ALA A 309 11.51 -10.62 2.80
N PHE A 310 12.34 -9.91 2.01
CA PHE A 310 12.09 -9.74 0.58
C PHE A 310 12.11 -11.07 -0.19
N ALA A 311 13.08 -11.92 0.08
CA ALA A 311 13.17 -13.25 -0.56
C ALA A 311 11.93 -14.11 -0.23
N SER A 312 11.46 -14.09 1.03
CA SER A 312 10.22 -14.76 1.44
C SER A 312 9.00 -14.19 0.71
N MET A 313 8.89 -12.85 0.62
CA MET A 313 7.83 -12.18 -0.11
C MET A 313 7.76 -12.65 -1.58
N MET A 314 8.91 -12.63 -2.27
CA MET A 314 8.97 -13.02 -3.67
C MET A 314 8.65 -14.51 -3.88
N ALA A 315 9.13 -15.39 -3.00
CA ALA A 315 8.79 -16.81 -3.04
C ALA A 315 7.27 -17.04 -2.84
N PHE A 316 6.66 -16.30 -1.92
CA PHE A 316 5.22 -16.37 -1.67
C PHE A 316 4.43 -15.85 -2.89
N ILE A 317 4.80 -14.69 -3.44
CA ILE A 317 4.14 -14.15 -4.64
C ILE A 317 4.25 -15.16 -5.79
N GLN A 318 5.43 -15.66 -6.11
CA GLN A 318 5.65 -16.63 -7.21
C GLN A 318 4.88 -17.94 -7.04
N LYS A 319 4.59 -18.32 -5.80
CA LYS A 319 3.83 -19.55 -5.52
C LYS A 319 2.34 -19.41 -5.80
N TYR A 320 1.77 -18.23 -5.63
CA TYR A 320 0.32 -18.04 -5.66
C TYR A 320 -0.19 -17.20 -6.84
N ILE A 321 0.72 -16.59 -7.62
CA ILE A 321 0.34 -15.74 -8.75
C ILE A 321 0.20 -16.47 -10.10
#